data_826dc008e75c1b6541d09381b72b75cd
#
_entry.id   826dc008e75c1b6541d09381b72b75cd
#
_cell.length_a   1.000
_cell.length_b   1.000
_cell.length_c   1.000
_cell.angle_alpha   90.00
_cell.angle_beta   90.00
_cell.angle_gamma   90.00
#
_symmetry.space_group_name_H-M   'P 1'
#
loop_
_entity.id
_entity.type
_entity.pdbx_description
1 polymer ?
#
loop_
_entity_poly.entity_id
_entity_poly.type
_entity_poly.pdbx_seq_one_letter_code
_entity_poly.pdbx_strand_id
1 'polypeptide(L)'
;GAAAGVAFGAAMDLAVGYGALFTCCYGLCALAAGLFRDGGRARFAVCAFTSGLCASMLGTGSDLFIPLLSELTAAVLLFASLPEAVWNALRRTLLPETLVGEKTRLKLRRAAGHCATEAAQAFYELYLAMLSGAAEGRAAGDENLRVVFDRASDRVCKSCVLCAQCWQKDYVTTLAALNDVTQPMLARGRAEMQDFPYHFSSRCVHLPELIRAINSALFALRERQSLRRQQEENRSLLARQYAGITDILRQLGAEVTQDVTAQPMMEKQIRRYAAAFGWIDRVCAVRDAQGRLIVELYGDGIADILRQGEGFSAGLSALLDVALTEPREMENEFGTCLEMHERAPFRAVVGIGRQQRSGVSVSGDSGCWFLTDAGVACLLLADGMGSGAAAAQDSRMLVSSMERFLRAGIPLGDALGAVSPALRLRSDGTRFVTLDALTLDLFTGQAESLKCGAAPSYVRTDGRWSVLAGKSLPVGLSDEKNQSQSVPLRLSHGDLFIMVSDGVSDGLDDAWVRELLREHGGEGPKELAARLVTEARGRGSDDDRTAIVMRVEKTQF
;
A
#
# COMPACT_ATOMS: atom_id res chain seq x y z
N GLY A 1 37.83 -18.44 1.42
CA GLY A 1 38.74 -19.00 2.45
C GLY A 1 39.22 -20.38 2.07
N ALA A 2 38.34 -21.38 1.91
CA ALA A 2 38.72 -22.77 1.58
C ALA A 2 39.50 -22.87 0.25
N ALA A 3 39.09 -22.18 -0.80
CA ALA A 3 39.80 -22.14 -2.08
C ALA A 3 41.21 -21.54 -1.96
N ALA A 4 41.39 -20.50 -1.14
CA ALA A 4 42.69 -19.90 -0.91
C ALA A 4 43.61 -20.86 -0.11
N GLY A 5 43.07 -21.58 0.89
CA GLY A 5 43.80 -22.60 1.64
C GLY A 5 44.28 -23.75 0.74
N VAL A 6 43.42 -24.25 -0.13
CA VAL A 6 43.73 -25.27 -1.12
C VAL A 6 44.80 -24.80 -2.11
N ALA A 7 44.67 -23.59 -2.65
CA ALA A 7 45.63 -23.02 -3.59
C ALA A 7 47.03 -22.81 -2.94
N PHE A 8 47.06 -22.33 -1.72
CA PHE A 8 48.32 -22.15 -0.95
C PHE A 8 48.97 -23.49 -0.63
N GLY A 9 48.16 -24.47 -0.17
CA GLY A 9 48.63 -25.85 0.08
C GLY A 9 49.19 -26.53 -1.18
N ALA A 10 48.52 -26.36 -2.31
CA ALA A 10 49.01 -26.88 -3.58
C ALA A 10 50.34 -26.24 -4.05
N ALA A 11 50.51 -24.97 -3.80
CA ALA A 11 51.77 -24.27 -4.09
C ALA A 11 52.91 -24.82 -3.19
N MET A 12 52.63 -25.09 -1.92
CA MET A 12 53.60 -25.70 -0.98
C MET A 12 53.93 -27.14 -1.36
N ASP A 13 52.93 -27.97 -1.74
CA ASP A 13 53.16 -29.35 -2.19
C ASP A 13 54.04 -29.38 -3.44
N LEU A 14 53.86 -28.45 -4.39
CA LEU A 14 54.69 -28.31 -5.57
C LEU A 14 56.14 -27.87 -5.22
N ALA A 15 56.30 -27.01 -4.21
CA ALA A 15 57.60 -26.49 -3.81
C ALA A 15 58.42 -27.51 -3.04
N VAL A 16 57.78 -28.33 -2.21
CA VAL A 16 58.43 -29.22 -1.24
C VAL A 16 58.41 -30.69 -1.70
N GLY A 17 57.52 -31.06 -2.61
CA GLY A 17 57.47 -32.40 -3.22
C GLY A 17 56.82 -33.49 -2.37
N TYR A 18 56.01 -33.14 -1.35
CA TYR A 18 55.34 -34.07 -0.43
C TYR A 18 53.93 -34.54 -0.88
N GLY A 19 53.65 -34.56 -2.15
CA GLY A 19 52.35 -35.01 -2.68
C GLY A 19 51.23 -33.97 -2.45
N ALA A 20 50.10 -34.37 -1.86
CA ALA A 20 48.95 -33.48 -1.60
C ALA A 20 48.76 -33.16 -0.11
N LEU A 21 49.81 -33.27 0.71
CA LEU A 21 49.73 -33.14 2.15
C LEU A 21 49.35 -31.73 2.61
N PHE A 22 50.07 -30.74 2.12
CA PHE A 22 49.82 -29.33 2.48
C PHE A 22 48.49 -28.85 1.91
N THR A 23 48.10 -29.31 0.72
CA THR A 23 46.80 -29.04 0.13
C THR A 23 45.66 -29.50 1.05
N CYS A 24 45.75 -30.75 1.57
CA CYS A 24 44.77 -31.29 2.50
C CYS A 24 44.75 -30.55 3.84
N CYS A 25 45.93 -30.32 4.44
CA CYS A 25 46.02 -29.63 5.73
C CYS A 25 45.48 -28.20 5.68
N TYR A 26 45.97 -27.38 4.77
CA TYR A 26 45.54 -25.97 4.66
C TYR A 26 44.11 -25.85 4.15
N GLY A 27 43.64 -26.77 3.27
CA GLY A 27 42.26 -26.81 2.80
C GLY A 27 41.28 -27.13 3.92
N LEU A 28 41.57 -28.14 4.77
CA LEU A 28 40.75 -28.48 5.95
C LEU A 28 40.75 -27.39 7.01
N CYS A 29 41.90 -26.78 7.31
CA CYS A 29 41.99 -25.66 8.23
C CYS A 29 41.16 -24.47 7.76
N ALA A 30 41.24 -24.11 6.49
CA ALA A 30 40.52 -22.99 5.91
C ALA A 30 39.00 -23.26 5.81
N LEU A 31 38.59 -24.49 5.57
CA LEU A 31 37.20 -24.90 5.55
C LEU A 31 36.58 -24.90 6.96
N ALA A 32 37.26 -25.49 7.93
CA ALA A 32 36.81 -25.50 9.32
C ALA A 32 36.75 -24.08 9.91
N ALA A 33 37.77 -23.26 9.66
CA ALA A 33 37.80 -21.88 10.06
C ALA A 33 36.67 -21.06 9.41
N GLY A 34 36.32 -21.37 8.15
CA GLY A 34 35.21 -20.74 7.44
C GLY A 34 33.82 -21.03 8.04
N LEU A 35 33.62 -22.26 8.56
CA LEU A 35 32.36 -22.66 9.21
C LEU A 35 32.11 -21.94 10.55
N PHE A 36 33.18 -21.49 11.24
CA PHE A 36 33.09 -20.82 12.52
C PHE A 36 33.41 -19.31 12.44
N ARG A 37 33.25 -18.75 11.26
CA ARG A 37 33.53 -17.34 10.95
C ARG A 37 32.82 -16.37 11.91
N ASP A 38 31.54 -16.64 12.24
CA ASP A 38 30.72 -15.75 13.05
C ASP A 38 30.90 -15.93 14.58
N GLY A 39 31.78 -16.82 14.97
CA GLY A 39 32.02 -17.18 16.37
C GLY A 39 33.05 -16.33 17.16
N GLY A 40 33.59 -15.28 16.55
CA GLY A 40 34.64 -14.46 17.14
C GLY A 40 36.05 -15.07 17.02
N ARG A 41 37.10 -14.25 17.22
CA ARG A 41 38.50 -14.61 16.99
C ARG A 41 38.99 -15.83 17.78
N ALA A 42 38.59 -15.96 19.04
CA ALA A 42 39.03 -17.06 19.89
C ALA A 42 38.49 -18.40 19.35
N ARG A 43 37.22 -18.46 18.95
CA ARG A 43 36.62 -19.69 18.38
C ARG A 43 37.24 -20.04 17.03
N PHE A 44 37.48 -19.04 16.18
CA PHE A 44 38.15 -19.22 14.90
C PHE A 44 39.58 -19.80 15.10
N ALA A 45 40.37 -19.23 16.03
CA ALA A 45 41.72 -19.70 16.34
C ALA A 45 41.74 -21.13 16.87
N VAL A 46 40.80 -21.46 17.78
CA VAL A 46 40.69 -22.83 18.34
C VAL A 46 40.28 -23.81 17.25
N CYS A 47 39.31 -23.49 16.39
CA CYS A 47 38.89 -24.37 15.30
C CYS A 47 39.99 -24.56 14.24
N ALA A 48 40.72 -23.50 13.90
CA ALA A 48 41.84 -23.59 12.98
C ALA A 48 42.95 -24.47 13.53
N PHE A 49 43.28 -24.32 14.83
CA PHE A 49 44.28 -25.13 15.50
C PHE A 49 43.89 -26.60 15.59
N THR A 50 42.66 -26.91 16.03
CA THR A 50 42.19 -28.30 16.17
C THR A 50 42.06 -29.00 14.81
N SER A 51 41.57 -28.32 13.79
CA SER A 51 41.48 -28.89 12.44
C SER A 51 42.85 -29.11 11.81
N GLY A 52 43.81 -28.18 12.03
CA GLY A 52 45.20 -28.33 11.59
C GLY A 52 45.92 -29.46 12.30
N LEU A 53 45.71 -29.59 13.62
CA LEU A 53 46.24 -30.72 14.39
C LEU A 53 45.72 -32.07 13.89
N CYS A 54 44.39 -32.18 13.67
CA CYS A 54 43.79 -33.39 13.10
C CYS A 54 44.33 -33.72 11.69
N ALA A 55 44.47 -32.72 10.84
CA ALA A 55 45.00 -32.86 9.51
C ALA A 55 46.47 -33.31 9.50
N SER A 56 47.28 -32.77 10.41
CA SER A 56 48.69 -33.14 10.56
C SER A 56 48.87 -34.58 11.09
N MET A 57 47.99 -35.05 11.98
CA MET A 57 47.99 -36.41 12.47
C MET A 57 47.60 -37.45 11.41
N LEU A 58 46.72 -37.09 10.46
CA LEU A 58 46.24 -37.98 9.42
C LEU A 58 47.20 -38.08 8.24
N GLY A 59 48.04 -37.07 8.01
CA GLY A 59 48.80 -36.93 6.76
C GLY A 59 50.31 -37.14 6.88
N THR A 60 50.90 -37.20 8.08
CA THR A 60 52.38 -37.20 8.23
C THR A 60 52.90 -38.36 9.01
N GLY A 61 54.05 -38.89 8.56
CA GLY A 61 54.92 -39.72 9.38
C GLY A 61 55.56 -38.87 10.51
N SER A 62 56.22 -39.59 11.46
CA SER A 62 56.77 -38.98 12.70
C SER A 62 57.70 -37.77 12.49
N ASP A 63 58.37 -37.72 11.34
CA ASP A 63 59.45 -36.74 11.10
C ASP A 63 58.94 -35.33 10.72
N LEU A 64 57.73 -35.22 10.17
CA LEU A 64 57.11 -33.95 9.74
C LEU A 64 56.08 -33.41 10.74
N PHE A 65 55.65 -34.21 11.70
CA PHE A 65 54.62 -33.83 12.65
C PHE A 65 55.04 -32.67 13.55
N ILE A 66 56.25 -32.71 14.10
CA ILE A 66 56.78 -31.70 15.00
C ILE A 66 56.96 -30.32 14.30
N PRO A 67 57.61 -30.26 13.11
CA PRO A 67 57.67 -29.02 12.34
C PRO A 67 56.32 -28.41 12.03
N LEU A 68 55.37 -29.17 11.52
CA LEU A 68 54.04 -28.72 11.18
C LEU A 68 53.24 -28.22 12.40
N LEU A 69 53.37 -28.89 13.53
CA LEU A 69 52.77 -28.46 14.80
C LEU A 69 53.34 -27.14 15.30
N SER A 70 54.68 -26.97 15.15
CA SER A 70 55.35 -25.70 15.55
C SER A 70 54.93 -24.53 14.67
N GLU A 71 54.80 -24.75 13.35
CA GLU A 71 54.30 -23.74 12.39
C GLU A 71 52.85 -23.36 12.68
N LEU A 72 51.97 -24.35 12.91
CA LEU A 72 50.55 -24.14 13.21
C LEU A 72 50.40 -23.34 14.53
N THR A 73 51.13 -23.71 15.57
CA THR A 73 51.15 -23.00 16.86
C THR A 73 51.64 -21.57 16.70
N ALA A 74 52.74 -21.37 15.95
CA ALA A 74 53.26 -20.02 15.68
C ALA A 74 52.26 -19.18 14.89
N ALA A 75 51.60 -19.75 13.87
CA ALA A 75 50.58 -19.07 13.07
C ALA A 75 49.36 -18.66 13.91
N VAL A 76 48.87 -19.54 14.79
CA VAL A 76 47.74 -19.24 15.68
C VAL A 76 48.09 -18.20 16.72
N LEU A 77 49.28 -18.27 17.31
CA LEU A 77 49.79 -17.28 18.26
C LEU A 77 49.98 -15.91 17.59
N LEU A 78 50.53 -15.88 16.38
CA LEU A 78 50.66 -14.65 15.59
C LEU A 78 49.27 -14.07 15.26
N PHE A 79 48.33 -14.93 14.84
CA PHE A 79 46.95 -14.52 14.58
C PHE A 79 46.26 -13.92 15.82
N ALA A 80 46.44 -14.55 16.98
CA ALA A 80 45.84 -14.10 18.24
C ALA A 80 46.51 -12.83 18.81
N SER A 81 47.81 -12.64 18.60
CA SER A 81 48.59 -11.51 19.14
C SER A 81 48.52 -10.24 18.29
N LEU A 82 48.15 -10.34 17.01
CA LEU A 82 48.07 -9.18 16.13
C LEU A 82 46.93 -8.24 16.55
N PRO A 83 47.25 -6.93 16.76
CA PRO A 83 46.21 -5.93 17.07
C PRO A 83 45.13 -5.84 15.99
N GLU A 84 43.92 -5.49 16.43
CA GLU A 84 42.78 -5.32 15.47
C GLU A 84 43.10 -4.35 14.35
N ALA A 85 43.86 -3.30 14.64
CA ALA A 85 44.27 -2.33 13.65
C ALA A 85 45.02 -2.94 12.45
N VAL A 86 45.87 -3.96 12.69
CA VAL A 86 46.63 -4.65 11.63
C VAL A 86 45.74 -5.56 10.81
N TRP A 87 44.80 -6.28 11.46
CA TRP A 87 43.82 -7.11 10.77
C TRP A 87 42.91 -6.29 9.90
N ASN A 88 42.55 -5.14 10.39
CA ASN A 88 41.69 -4.21 9.67
C ASN A 88 42.40 -3.56 8.47
N ALA A 89 43.68 -3.29 8.59
CA ALA A 89 44.51 -2.85 7.45
C ALA A 89 44.65 -3.96 6.39
N LEU A 90 44.85 -5.22 6.82
CA LEU A 90 44.96 -6.37 5.92
C LEU A 90 43.65 -6.67 5.19
N ARG A 91 42.51 -6.58 5.88
CA ARG A 91 41.18 -6.68 5.27
C ARG A 91 40.96 -5.64 4.16
N ARG A 92 41.41 -4.39 4.40
CA ARG A 92 41.27 -3.31 3.42
C ARG A 92 42.05 -3.55 2.12
N THR A 93 43.20 -4.25 2.23
CA THR A 93 44.06 -4.53 1.07
C THR A 93 43.67 -5.80 0.32
N LEU A 94 43.08 -6.78 0.99
CA LEU A 94 42.76 -8.09 0.41
C LEU A 94 41.32 -8.26 -0.08
N LEU A 95 40.36 -7.41 0.37
CA LEU A 95 38.98 -7.46 -0.10
C LEU A 95 38.79 -6.39 -1.22
N PRO A 96 38.64 -6.80 -2.48
CA PRO A 96 38.44 -5.85 -3.53
C PRO A 96 37.11 -5.10 -3.40
N GLU A 97 37.12 -3.81 -3.71
CA GLU A 97 35.96 -2.88 -3.64
C GLU A 97 34.77 -3.31 -4.52
N THR A 98 34.95 -4.28 -5.38
CA THR A 98 33.93 -4.81 -6.31
C THR A 98 32.72 -5.48 -5.63
N LEU A 99 32.86 -5.97 -4.39
CA LEU A 99 31.74 -6.56 -3.63
C LEU A 99 30.74 -5.52 -3.09
N VAL A 100 31.13 -4.24 -3.03
CA VAL A 100 30.27 -3.16 -2.52
C VAL A 100 29.20 -2.79 -3.55
N GLY A 101 29.55 -2.71 -4.82
CA GLY A 101 28.63 -2.38 -5.91
C GLY A 101 27.51 -3.42 -6.10
N GLU A 102 27.82 -4.68 -5.86
CA GLU A 102 26.85 -5.80 -6.00
C GLU A 102 25.77 -5.80 -4.89
N LYS A 103 26.14 -5.44 -3.68
CA LYS A 103 25.23 -5.39 -2.52
C LYS A 103 24.34 -4.15 -2.51
N THR A 104 24.83 -3.04 -3.03
CA THR A 104 24.07 -1.81 -3.27
C THR A 104 22.98 -2.05 -4.34
N ARG A 105 23.35 -2.74 -5.42
CA ARG A 105 22.38 -3.20 -6.43
C ARG A 105 21.27 -4.08 -5.86
N LEU A 106 21.59 -4.94 -4.88
CA LEU A 106 20.59 -5.80 -4.24
C LEU A 106 19.56 -5.01 -3.43
N LYS A 107 19.93 -3.89 -2.79
CA LYS A 107 19.00 -3.09 -1.98
C LYS A 107 17.96 -2.34 -2.78
N LEU A 108 18.37 -1.80 -3.89
CA LEU A 108 17.41 -1.10 -4.75
C LEU A 108 16.57 -2.08 -5.57
N ARG A 109 17.08 -3.28 -5.82
CA ARG A 109 16.23 -4.41 -6.21
C ARG A 109 15.12 -4.65 -5.19
N ARG A 110 15.43 -4.54 -3.89
CA ARG A 110 14.42 -4.72 -2.82
C ARG A 110 13.43 -3.58 -2.73
N ALA A 111 13.88 -2.32 -2.81
CA ALA A 111 12.97 -1.18 -2.80
C ALA A 111 12.00 -1.23 -3.98
N ALA A 112 12.51 -1.51 -5.19
CA ALA A 112 11.67 -1.69 -6.37
C ALA A 112 10.77 -2.96 -6.25
N GLY A 113 11.30 -4.06 -5.69
CA GLY A 113 10.54 -5.26 -5.38
C GLY A 113 9.44 -5.01 -4.35
N HIS A 114 9.70 -4.18 -3.33
CA HIS A 114 8.71 -3.78 -2.35
C HIS A 114 7.59 -2.95 -2.99
N CYS A 115 7.91 -1.93 -3.80
CA CYS A 115 6.91 -1.16 -4.55
C CYS A 115 6.06 -2.06 -5.46
N ALA A 116 6.66 -3.00 -6.18
CA ALA A 116 5.92 -3.96 -7.01
C ALA A 116 5.03 -4.88 -6.17
N THR A 117 5.48 -5.30 -4.99
CA THR A 117 4.70 -6.14 -4.07
C THR A 117 3.51 -5.37 -3.49
N GLU A 118 3.69 -4.11 -3.09
CA GLU A 118 2.60 -3.24 -2.61
C GLU A 118 1.56 -2.99 -3.72
N ALA A 119 2.01 -2.71 -4.95
CA ALA A 119 1.13 -2.57 -6.09
C ALA A 119 0.37 -3.88 -6.39
N ALA A 120 1.06 -5.03 -6.35
CA ALA A 120 0.45 -6.34 -6.52
C ALA A 120 -0.61 -6.62 -5.44
N GLN A 121 -0.33 -6.23 -4.19
CA GLN A 121 -1.28 -6.37 -3.10
C GLN A 121 -2.52 -5.49 -3.29
N ALA A 122 -2.35 -4.26 -3.80
CA ALA A 122 -3.47 -3.37 -4.12
C ALA A 122 -4.38 -3.98 -5.19
N PHE A 123 -3.82 -4.51 -6.28
CA PHE A 123 -4.61 -5.20 -7.32
C PHE A 123 -5.26 -6.48 -6.80
N TYR A 124 -4.60 -7.22 -5.92
CA TYR A 124 -5.18 -8.40 -5.28
C TYR A 124 -6.40 -8.06 -4.41
N GLU A 125 -6.36 -6.94 -3.68
CA GLU A 125 -7.51 -6.48 -2.90
C GLU A 125 -8.67 -6.03 -3.79
N LEU A 126 -8.39 -5.38 -4.92
CA LEU A 126 -9.41 -5.08 -5.93
C LEU A 126 -10.03 -6.37 -6.49
N TYR A 127 -9.22 -7.40 -6.76
CA TYR A 127 -9.70 -8.71 -7.15
C TYR A 127 -10.64 -9.33 -6.11
N LEU A 128 -10.25 -9.32 -4.82
CA LEU A 128 -11.09 -9.83 -3.72
C LEU A 128 -12.39 -9.03 -3.57
N ALA A 129 -12.33 -7.71 -3.71
CA ALA A 129 -13.51 -6.85 -3.68
C ALA A 129 -14.49 -7.16 -4.82
N MET A 130 -13.98 -7.50 -6.00
CA MET A 130 -14.83 -7.95 -7.11
C MET A 130 -15.53 -9.28 -6.81
N LEU A 131 -14.86 -10.21 -6.14
CA LEU A 131 -15.45 -11.49 -5.75
C LEU A 131 -16.50 -11.35 -4.64
N SER A 132 -16.25 -10.52 -3.63
CA SER A 132 -17.16 -10.35 -2.48
C SER A 132 -18.47 -9.67 -2.89
N GLY A 133 -18.44 -8.69 -3.79
CA GLY A 133 -19.64 -8.02 -4.30
C GLY A 133 -20.60 -8.95 -5.07
N ALA A 134 -20.11 -10.10 -5.56
CA ALA A 134 -20.96 -11.12 -6.19
C ALA A 134 -21.87 -11.86 -5.21
N ALA A 135 -21.48 -11.93 -3.93
CA ALA A 135 -22.25 -12.62 -2.89
C ALA A 135 -23.44 -11.77 -2.38
N GLU A 136 -23.24 -10.45 -2.30
CA GLU A 136 -24.26 -9.51 -1.80
C GLU A 136 -25.40 -9.29 -2.82
N GLY A 137 -25.12 -9.32 -4.12
CA GLY A 137 -26.12 -9.17 -5.19
C GLY A 137 -27.12 -10.34 -5.28
N ARG A 138 -26.79 -11.51 -4.75
CA ARG A 138 -27.68 -12.68 -4.72
C ARG A 138 -28.77 -12.64 -3.66
N ALA A 139 -28.65 -11.79 -2.66
CA ALA A 139 -29.60 -11.71 -1.54
C ALA A 139 -30.86 -10.85 -1.86
N ALA A 140 -30.88 -10.09 -2.92
CA ALA A 140 -32.02 -9.26 -3.30
C ALA A 140 -33.05 -10.09 -4.09
N GLY A 141 -33.98 -10.70 -3.39
CA GLY A 141 -35.04 -11.59 -3.88
C GLY A 141 -36.11 -10.97 -4.80
N ASP A 142 -35.80 -9.93 -5.59
CA ASP A 142 -36.71 -9.21 -6.47
C ASP A 142 -36.84 -9.82 -7.88
N GLU A 143 -36.23 -11.00 -8.12
CA GLU A 143 -36.22 -11.66 -9.44
C GLU A 143 -37.34 -12.70 -9.64
N ASN A 144 -38.27 -12.77 -8.72
CA ASN A 144 -39.35 -13.76 -8.80
C ASN A 144 -40.40 -13.30 -9.84
N LEU A 145 -40.78 -14.20 -10.73
CA LEU A 145 -41.89 -13.99 -11.68
C LEU A 145 -43.18 -13.49 -11.02
N ARG A 146 -43.33 -13.72 -9.73
CA ARG A 146 -44.38 -13.16 -8.92
C ARG A 146 -44.50 -11.64 -9.03
N VAL A 147 -43.36 -10.94 -9.06
CA VAL A 147 -43.30 -9.47 -9.16
C VAL A 147 -43.93 -8.97 -10.49
N VAL A 148 -43.86 -9.78 -11.56
CA VAL A 148 -44.47 -9.44 -12.84
C VAL A 148 -46.00 -9.37 -12.71
N PHE A 149 -46.59 -10.35 -12.06
CA PHE A 149 -48.03 -10.40 -11.84
C PHE A 149 -48.49 -9.38 -10.80
N ASP A 150 -47.74 -9.18 -9.74
CA ASP A 150 -48.05 -8.18 -8.72
C ASP A 150 -48.06 -6.77 -9.31
N ARG A 151 -47.05 -6.40 -10.09
CA ARG A 151 -47.03 -5.09 -10.79
C ARG A 151 -48.15 -4.92 -11.81
N ALA A 152 -48.46 -5.98 -12.54
CA ALA A 152 -49.55 -5.94 -13.50
C ALA A 152 -50.92 -5.79 -12.82
N SER A 153 -51.14 -6.52 -11.73
CA SER A 153 -52.37 -6.43 -10.93
C SER A 153 -52.49 -5.06 -10.23
N ASP A 154 -51.41 -4.54 -9.67
CA ASP A 154 -51.38 -3.19 -9.10
C ASP A 154 -51.80 -2.12 -10.09
N ARG A 155 -51.37 -2.24 -11.34
CA ARG A 155 -51.64 -1.26 -12.39
C ARG A 155 -53.05 -1.35 -12.97
N VAL A 156 -53.61 -2.56 -13.04
CA VAL A 156 -54.91 -2.80 -13.74
C VAL A 156 -56.01 -3.20 -12.75
N CYS A 157 -55.72 -4.13 -11.82
CA CYS A 157 -56.75 -4.70 -10.98
C CYS A 157 -57.16 -3.78 -9.81
N LYS A 158 -56.28 -2.91 -9.30
CA LYS A 158 -56.60 -1.98 -8.18
C LYS A 158 -57.75 -1.02 -8.54
N SER A 159 -57.89 -0.63 -9.79
CA SER A 159 -58.94 0.26 -10.27
C SER A 159 -60.15 -0.49 -10.86
N CYS A 160 -60.13 -1.81 -10.89
CA CYS A 160 -61.18 -2.64 -11.49
C CYS A 160 -62.37 -2.81 -10.56
N VAL A 161 -63.57 -2.70 -11.08
CA VAL A 161 -64.82 -2.91 -10.32
C VAL A 161 -64.97 -4.33 -9.77
N LEU A 162 -64.29 -5.33 -10.34
CA LEU A 162 -64.28 -6.71 -9.91
C LEU A 162 -63.08 -7.05 -9.00
N CYS A 163 -62.27 -6.06 -8.55
CA CYS A 163 -61.07 -6.29 -7.75
C CYS A 163 -61.36 -7.12 -6.51
N ALA A 164 -62.34 -6.72 -5.68
CA ALA A 164 -62.72 -7.44 -4.48
C ALA A 164 -63.21 -8.88 -4.76
N GLN A 165 -63.89 -9.11 -5.87
CA GLN A 165 -64.32 -10.44 -6.28
C GLN A 165 -63.11 -11.33 -6.64
N CYS A 166 -62.19 -10.84 -7.48
CA CYS A 166 -61.03 -11.62 -7.93
C CYS A 166 -59.98 -11.85 -6.85
N TRP A 167 -59.67 -10.81 -6.06
CA TRP A 167 -58.53 -10.83 -5.12
C TRP A 167 -58.91 -11.08 -3.65
N GLN A 168 -60.23 -11.09 -3.32
CA GLN A 168 -60.69 -11.42 -1.96
C GLN A 168 -61.49 -12.69 -1.94
N LYS A 169 -62.58 -12.80 -2.79
CA LYS A 169 -63.46 -13.96 -2.79
C LYS A 169 -62.88 -15.15 -3.54
N ASP A 170 -62.35 -14.93 -4.73
CA ASP A 170 -61.87 -15.97 -5.67
C ASP A 170 -60.34 -15.94 -5.81
N TYR A 171 -59.61 -15.59 -4.74
CA TYR A 171 -58.15 -15.42 -4.73
C TYR A 171 -57.42 -16.64 -5.27
N VAL A 172 -57.74 -17.84 -4.79
CA VAL A 172 -57.10 -19.09 -5.19
C VAL A 172 -57.25 -19.36 -6.68
N THR A 173 -58.45 -19.17 -7.22
CA THR A 173 -58.75 -19.39 -8.65
C THR A 173 -58.04 -18.35 -9.51
N THR A 174 -57.98 -17.10 -9.05
CA THR A 174 -57.27 -16.02 -9.75
C THR A 174 -55.76 -16.30 -9.79
N LEU A 175 -55.19 -16.71 -8.67
CA LEU A 175 -53.78 -17.05 -8.58
C LEU A 175 -53.41 -18.28 -9.41
N ALA A 176 -54.25 -19.32 -9.41
CA ALA A 176 -54.06 -20.50 -10.26
C ALA A 176 -54.07 -20.13 -11.76
N ALA A 177 -55.01 -19.31 -12.19
CA ALA A 177 -55.06 -18.84 -13.59
C ALA A 177 -53.79 -18.05 -13.99
N LEU A 178 -53.23 -17.22 -13.12
CA LEU A 178 -51.99 -16.51 -13.38
C LEU A 178 -50.77 -17.46 -13.41
N ASN A 179 -50.76 -18.49 -12.54
CA ASN A 179 -49.74 -19.51 -12.57
C ASN A 179 -49.75 -20.34 -13.86
N ASP A 180 -50.93 -20.67 -14.38
CA ASP A 180 -51.07 -21.42 -15.65
C ASP A 180 -50.45 -20.64 -16.84
N VAL A 181 -50.54 -19.31 -16.81
CA VAL A 181 -49.94 -18.43 -17.84
C VAL A 181 -48.42 -18.43 -17.81
N THR A 182 -47.83 -18.77 -16.66
CA THR A 182 -46.37 -18.59 -16.42
C THR A 182 -45.53 -19.40 -17.42
N GLN A 183 -45.79 -20.69 -17.59
CA GLN A 183 -44.99 -21.55 -18.46
C GLN A 183 -45.09 -21.18 -19.95
N PRO A 184 -46.29 -20.99 -20.52
CA PRO A 184 -46.42 -20.55 -21.92
C PRO A 184 -45.80 -19.18 -22.17
N MET A 185 -46.00 -18.24 -21.24
CA MET A 185 -45.44 -16.90 -21.29
C MET A 185 -43.89 -16.92 -21.30
N LEU A 186 -43.26 -17.76 -20.47
CA LEU A 186 -41.80 -17.88 -20.43
C LEU A 186 -41.26 -18.49 -21.72
N ALA A 187 -41.87 -19.56 -22.22
CA ALA A 187 -41.48 -20.25 -23.44
C ALA A 187 -41.55 -19.33 -24.67
N ARG A 188 -42.59 -18.54 -24.78
CA ARG A 188 -42.86 -17.66 -25.93
C ARG A 188 -42.25 -16.26 -25.76
N GLY A 189 -42.00 -15.86 -24.54
CA GLY A 189 -41.46 -14.54 -24.22
C GLY A 189 -42.50 -13.44 -24.01
N ARG A 190 -43.75 -13.74 -24.14
CA ARG A 190 -44.90 -12.84 -23.93
C ARG A 190 -46.13 -13.63 -23.53
N ALA A 191 -47.01 -13.03 -22.75
CA ALA A 191 -48.35 -13.56 -22.47
C ALA A 191 -49.30 -13.23 -23.59
N GLU A 192 -50.16 -14.17 -23.95
CA GLU A 192 -51.22 -14.03 -24.96
C GLU A 192 -52.59 -14.44 -24.37
N MET A 193 -53.68 -14.07 -25.05
CA MET A 193 -55.05 -14.33 -24.58
C MET A 193 -55.32 -15.82 -24.38
N GLN A 194 -54.77 -16.65 -25.25
CA GLN A 194 -54.92 -18.12 -25.23
C GLN A 194 -54.22 -18.81 -24.05
N ASP A 195 -53.33 -18.12 -23.35
CA ASP A 195 -52.61 -18.68 -22.21
C ASP A 195 -53.47 -18.66 -20.94
N PHE A 196 -54.54 -17.86 -20.94
CA PHE A 196 -55.43 -17.75 -19.80
C PHE A 196 -56.55 -18.79 -19.88
N PRO A 197 -56.83 -19.51 -18.76
CA PRO A 197 -57.96 -20.42 -18.73
C PRO A 197 -59.27 -19.74 -19.05
N TYR A 198 -60.20 -20.45 -19.73
CA TYR A 198 -61.48 -19.92 -20.18
C TYR A 198 -62.30 -19.28 -19.05
N HIS A 199 -62.32 -19.90 -17.87
CA HIS A 199 -63.04 -19.39 -16.71
C HIS A 199 -62.51 -18.03 -16.21
N PHE A 200 -61.23 -17.72 -16.44
CA PHE A 200 -60.66 -16.42 -16.13
C PHE A 200 -60.83 -15.42 -17.26
N SER A 201 -60.58 -15.84 -18.51
CA SER A 201 -60.66 -14.97 -19.69
C SER A 201 -62.08 -14.47 -19.97
N SER A 202 -63.10 -15.30 -19.71
CA SER A 202 -64.50 -14.92 -19.88
C SER A 202 -65.03 -13.95 -18.80
N ARG A 203 -64.33 -13.86 -17.66
CA ARG A 203 -64.75 -13.06 -16.51
C ARG A 203 -64.00 -11.74 -16.39
N CYS A 204 -62.73 -11.72 -16.82
CA CYS A 204 -61.88 -10.55 -16.67
C CYS A 204 -62.25 -9.45 -17.68
N VAL A 205 -62.86 -8.37 -17.21
CA VAL A 205 -63.29 -7.24 -18.06
C VAL A 205 -62.14 -6.41 -18.62
N HIS A 206 -60.96 -6.50 -18.03
CA HIS A 206 -59.73 -5.77 -18.44
C HIS A 206 -58.61 -6.72 -18.88
N LEU A 207 -58.95 -7.89 -19.45
CA LEU A 207 -57.94 -8.89 -19.84
C LEU A 207 -56.90 -8.35 -20.84
N PRO A 208 -57.27 -7.59 -21.90
CA PRO A 208 -56.28 -7.02 -22.82
C PRO A 208 -55.30 -6.04 -22.14
N GLU A 209 -55.78 -5.23 -21.19
CA GLU A 209 -54.97 -4.30 -20.40
C GLU A 209 -54.04 -5.06 -19.46
N LEU A 210 -54.53 -6.12 -18.80
CA LEU A 210 -53.75 -6.99 -17.92
C LEU A 210 -52.63 -7.69 -18.70
N ILE A 211 -52.92 -8.22 -19.88
CA ILE A 211 -51.89 -8.82 -20.76
C ILE A 211 -50.83 -7.81 -21.14
N ARG A 212 -51.22 -6.59 -21.51
CA ARG A 212 -50.25 -5.52 -21.82
C ARG A 212 -49.37 -5.16 -20.62
N ALA A 213 -49.96 -5.08 -19.42
CA ALA A 213 -49.25 -4.79 -18.19
C ALA A 213 -48.27 -5.92 -17.80
N ILE A 214 -48.71 -7.18 -17.94
CA ILE A 214 -47.84 -8.37 -17.73
C ILE A 214 -46.65 -8.34 -18.71
N ASN A 215 -46.92 -8.12 -20.01
CA ASN A 215 -45.86 -8.07 -21.02
C ASN A 215 -44.85 -6.92 -20.77
N SER A 216 -45.33 -5.76 -20.37
CA SER A 216 -44.49 -4.62 -20.01
C SER A 216 -43.62 -4.94 -18.77
N ALA A 217 -44.21 -5.58 -17.75
CA ALA A 217 -43.47 -5.96 -16.54
C ALA A 217 -42.45 -7.09 -16.83
N LEU A 218 -42.83 -8.06 -17.68
CA LEU A 218 -41.92 -9.14 -18.10
C LEU A 218 -40.74 -8.62 -18.92
N PHE A 219 -41.00 -7.68 -19.85
CA PHE A 219 -39.94 -7.02 -20.61
C PHE A 219 -38.97 -6.30 -19.69
N ALA A 220 -39.46 -5.49 -18.75
CA ALA A 220 -38.63 -4.79 -17.78
C ALA A 220 -37.83 -5.74 -16.86
N LEU A 221 -38.42 -6.90 -16.50
CA LEU A 221 -37.70 -7.93 -15.73
C LEU A 221 -36.54 -8.53 -16.54
N ARG A 222 -36.80 -8.91 -17.82
CA ARG A 222 -35.77 -9.48 -18.70
C ARG A 222 -34.65 -8.51 -19.00
N GLU A 223 -34.99 -7.25 -19.23
CA GLU A 223 -33.97 -6.20 -19.44
C GLU A 223 -33.06 -6.05 -18.22
N ARG A 224 -33.62 -6.03 -17.00
CA ARG A 224 -32.84 -6.01 -15.76
C ARG A 224 -31.97 -7.25 -15.61
N GLN A 225 -32.50 -8.43 -15.89
CA GLN A 225 -31.70 -9.68 -15.83
C GLN A 225 -30.57 -9.69 -16.86
N SER A 226 -30.81 -9.17 -18.07
CA SER A 226 -29.78 -9.03 -19.10
C SER A 226 -28.68 -8.07 -18.67
N LEU A 227 -29.03 -6.90 -18.12
CA LEU A 227 -28.07 -5.93 -17.59
C LEU A 227 -27.25 -6.52 -16.42
N ARG A 228 -27.89 -7.24 -15.50
CA ARG A 228 -27.18 -7.92 -14.40
C ARG A 228 -26.19 -8.96 -14.90
N ARG A 229 -26.58 -9.80 -15.87
CA ARG A 229 -25.65 -10.76 -16.49
C ARG A 229 -24.45 -10.06 -17.12
N GLN A 230 -24.68 -8.99 -17.86
CA GLN A 230 -23.60 -8.22 -18.47
C GLN A 230 -22.68 -7.61 -17.41
N GLN A 231 -23.24 -7.12 -16.29
CA GLN A 231 -22.45 -6.61 -15.17
C GLN A 231 -21.62 -7.71 -14.49
N GLU A 232 -22.21 -8.91 -14.27
CA GLU A 232 -21.49 -10.07 -13.72
C GLU A 232 -20.35 -10.54 -14.64
N GLU A 233 -20.59 -10.56 -15.96
CA GLU A 233 -19.58 -10.89 -16.95
C GLU A 233 -18.44 -9.86 -16.95
N ASN A 234 -18.77 -8.56 -16.95
CA ASN A 234 -17.79 -7.48 -16.86
C ASN A 234 -16.99 -7.54 -15.56
N ARG A 235 -17.65 -7.80 -14.42
CA ARG A 235 -17.02 -7.98 -13.12
C ARG A 235 -16.04 -9.15 -13.12
N SER A 236 -16.45 -10.29 -13.67
CA SER A 236 -15.60 -11.49 -13.77
C SER A 236 -14.39 -11.27 -14.68
N LEU A 237 -14.55 -10.48 -15.72
CA LEU A 237 -13.47 -10.12 -16.66
C LEU A 237 -12.45 -9.21 -15.98
N LEU A 238 -12.88 -8.18 -15.27
CA LEU A 238 -11.99 -7.30 -14.49
C LEU A 238 -11.29 -8.03 -13.36
N ALA A 239 -11.99 -8.92 -12.65
CA ALA A 239 -11.37 -9.74 -11.61
C ALA A 239 -10.21 -10.56 -12.19
N ARG A 240 -10.39 -11.18 -13.37
CA ARG A 240 -9.31 -11.90 -14.06
C ARG A 240 -8.17 -11.00 -14.50
N GLN A 241 -8.46 -9.78 -14.97
CA GLN A 241 -7.42 -8.81 -15.33
C GLN A 241 -6.61 -8.39 -14.11
N TYR A 242 -7.25 -8.10 -12.98
CA TYR A 242 -6.55 -7.74 -11.74
C TYR A 242 -5.70 -8.90 -11.20
N ALA A 243 -6.19 -10.13 -11.26
CA ALA A 243 -5.40 -11.31 -10.93
C ALA A 243 -4.15 -11.43 -11.82
N GLY A 244 -4.31 -11.26 -13.14
CA GLY A 244 -3.19 -11.30 -14.08
C GLY A 244 -2.16 -10.19 -13.84
N ILE A 245 -2.60 -8.95 -13.56
CA ILE A 245 -1.73 -7.84 -13.20
C ILE A 245 -0.99 -8.13 -11.89
N THR A 246 -1.68 -8.69 -10.90
CA THR A 246 -1.07 -9.10 -9.62
C THR A 246 0.09 -10.08 -9.83
N ASP A 247 -0.11 -11.10 -10.68
CA ASP A 247 0.92 -12.11 -10.96
C ASP A 247 2.10 -11.50 -11.72
N ILE A 248 1.85 -10.65 -12.72
CA ILE A 248 2.90 -9.94 -13.46
C ILE A 248 3.72 -9.04 -12.53
N LEU A 249 3.06 -8.26 -11.66
CA LEU A 249 3.76 -7.38 -10.73
C LEU A 249 4.57 -8.15 -9.69
N ARG A 250 4.07 -9.30 -9.20
CA ARG A 250 4.85 -10.18 -8.33
C ARG A 250 6.09 -10.74 -9.01
N GLN A 251 5.96 -11.15 -10.26
CA GLN A 251 7.07 -11.65 -11.06
C GLN A 251 8.09 -10.54 -11.34
N LEU A 252 7.65 -9.37 -11.77
CA LEU A 252 8.50 -8.20 -11.97
C LEU A 252 9.19 -7.76 -10.69
N GLY A 253 8.50 -7.78 -9.55
CA GLY A 253 9.10 -7.49 -8.23
C GLY A 253 10.25 -8.45 -7.89
N ALA A 254 10.17 -9.69 -8.33
CA ALA A 254 11.24 -10.68 -8.16
C ALA A 254 12.41 -10.47 -9.16
N GLU A 255 12.15 -9.92 -10.35
CA GLU A 255 13.12 -9.78 -11.44
C GLU A 255 13.77 -8.39 -11.53
N VAL A 256 13.19 -7.35 -10.91
CA VAL A 256 13.63 -5.96 -11.13
C VAL A 256 15.09 -5.74 -10.75
N THR A 257 15.86 -5.41 -11.78
CA THR A 257 17.25 -4.93 -11.69
C THR A 257 17.28 -3.47 -12.12
N GLN A 258 17.12 -2.53 -11.22
CA GLN A 258 17.41 -1.14 -11.56
C GLN A 258 18.88 -0.81 -11.28
N ASP A 259 19.51 -0.11 -12.22
CA ASP A 259 20.85 0.45 -12.06
C ASP A 259 20.77 1.61 -11.06
N VAL A 260 21.39 1.40 -9.92
CA VAL A 260 21.51 2.40 -8.87
C VAL A 260 22.82 3.13 -9.03
N THR A 261 22.76 4.43 -8.85
CA THR A 261 23.97 5.24 -8.90
C THR A 261 24.66 5.20 -7.53
N ALA A 262 25.64 4.30 -7.39
CA ALA A 262 26.55 4.31 -6.24
C ALA A 262 27.32 5.63 -6.18
N GLN A 263 27.57 6.14 -4.97
CA GLN A 263 28.30 7.38 -4.70
C GLN A 263 29.68 7.09 -4.07
N PRO A 264 30.66 6.53 -4.80
CA PRO A 264 31.90 6.04 -4.22
C PRO A 264 32.74 7.13 -3.54
N MET A 265 32.64 8.37 -3.99
CA MET A 265 33.33 9.50 -3.36
C MET A 265 32.70 9.83 -2.00
N MET A 266 31.36 9.82 -1.89
CA MET A 266 30.64 10.00 -0.63
C MET A 266 30.92 8.85 0.33
N GLU A 267 30.89 7.61 -0.12
CA GLU A 267 31.22 6.44 0.70
C GLU A 267 32.59 6.56 1.37
N LYS A 268 33.57 7.05 0.62
CA LYS A 268 34.93 7.30 1.15
C LYS A 268 34.96 8.40 2.21
N GLN A 269 34.20 9.48 2.00
CA GLN A 269 34.08 10.57 2.98
C GLN A 269 33.38 10.10 4.25
N ILE A 270 32.23 9.39 4.10
CA ILE A 270 31.46 8.82 5.22
C ILE A 270 32.32 7.84 6.02
N ARG A 271 33.03 6.95 5.34
CA ARG A 271 33.92 5.98 6.01
C ARG A 271 35.01 6.66 6.83
N ARG A 272 35.63 7.74 6.32
CA ARG A 272 36.62 8.50 7.06
C ARG A 272 36.03 9.17 8.30
N TYR A 273 34.86 9.74 8.17
CA TYR A 273 34.17 10.38 9.28
C TYR A 273 33.75 9.34 10.34
N ALA A 274 33.08 8.27 9.92
CA ALA A 274 32.61 7.23 10.83
C ALA A 274 33.74 6.50 11.58
N ALA A 275 34.94 6.40 10.98
CA ALA A 275 36.11 5.79 11.62
C ALA A 275 36.58 6.50 12.90
N ALA A 276 36.17 7.75 13.12
CA ALA A 276 36.45 8.48 14.36
C ALA A 276 35.55 8.01 15.53
N PHE A 277 34.44 7.38 15.26
CA PHE A 277 33.44 6.98 16.25
C PHE A 277 33.41 5.47 16.52
N GLY A 278 33.91 4.67 15.59
CA GLY A 278 33.96 3.23 15.75
C GLY A 278 34.42 2.52 14.48
N TRP A 279 34.56 1.21 14.59
CA TRP A 279 34.97 0.39 13.47
C TRP A 279 33.81 0.15 12.51
N ILE A 280 33.91 0.66 11.28
CA ILE A 280 32.91 0.47 10.21
C ILE A 280 33.57 -0.35 9.10
N ASP A 281 33.04 -1.56 8.91
CA ASP A 281 33.50 -2.50 7.87
C ASP A 281 33.11 -2.04 6.48
N ARG A 282 31.87 -1.55 6.35
CA ARG A 282 31.29 -1.18 5.07
C ARG A 282 30.38 0.03 5.19
N VAL A 283 30.44 0.88 4.17
CA VAL A 283 29.57 2.03 3.96
C VAL A 283 28.89 1.85 2.60
N CYS A 284 27.61 2.07 2.54
CA CYS A 284 26.84 2.19 1.30
C CYS A 284 26.19 3.57 1.29
N ALA A 285 26.40 4.33 0.23
CA ALA A 285 25.75 5.60 -0.02
C ALA A 285 25.13 5.56 -1.42
N VAL A 286 23.82 5.69 -1.47
CA VAL A 286 23.06 5.58 -2.71
C VAL A 286 22.04 6.69 -2.80
N ARG A 287 21.72 7.08 -4.03
CA ARG A 287 20.57 7.92 -4.30
C ARG A 287 19.44 7.06 -4.86
N ASP A 288 18.23 7.25 -4.30
CA ASP A 288 17.01 6.60 -4.79
C ASP A 288 16.60 7.15 -6.18
N ALA A 289 15.47 6.66 -6.71
CA ALA A 289 14.95 7.09 -8.00
C ALA A 289 14.57 8.59 -8.03
N GLN A 290 14.35 9.20 -6.87
CA GLN A 290 14.06 10.62 -6.70
C GLN A 290 15.32 11.45 -6.42
N GLY A 291 16.50 10.82 -6.42
CA GLY A 291 17.79 11.45 -6.18
C GLY A 291 18.14 11.68 -4.70
N ARG A 292 17.38 11.12 -3.74
CA ARG A 292 17.55 11.29 -2.29
C ARG A 292 18.61 10.34 -1.75
N LEU A 293 19.41 10.83 -0.81
CA LEU A 293 20.53 10.08 -0.25
C LEU A 293 20.07 9.07 0.83
N ILE A 294 20.49 7.83 0.68
CA ILE A 294 20.38 6.77 1.69
C ILE A 294 21.81 6.34 2.06
N VAL A 295 22.09 6.33 3.36
CA VAL A 295 23.40 5.96 3.91
C VAL A 295 23.23 4.77 4.85
N GLU A 296 24.08 3.76 4.67
CA GLU A 296 24.13 2.59 5.53
C GLU A 296 25.53 2.31 5.98
N LEU A 297 25.64 2.00 7.26
CA LEU A 297 26.90 1.68 7.92
C LEU A 297 26.80 0.26 8.51
N TYR A 298 27.82 -0.54 8.24
CA TYR A 298 27.94 -1.90 8.78
C TYR A 298 29.27 -2.05 9.49
N GLY A 299 29.30 -2.69 10.66
CA GLY A 299 30.51 -2.94 11.43
C GLY A 299 30.26 -3.00 12.93
N ASP A 300 31.28 -3.34 13.67
CA ASP A 300 31.20 -3.50 15.13
C ASP A 300 31.03 -2.17 15.89
N GLY A 301 31.33 -1.03 15.24
CA GLY A 301 31.21 0.32 15.81
C GLY A 301 29.79 0.90 15.81
N ILE A 302 28.77 0.15 15.35
CA ILE A 302 27.37 0.59 15.28
C ILE A 302 26.85 1.07 16.64
N ALA A 303 27.10 0.31 17.72
CA ALA A 303 26.64 0.65 19.05
C ALA A 303 27.25 1.97 19.59
N ASP A 304 28.47 2.31 19.19
CA ASP A 304 29.14 3.55 19.59
C ASP A 304 28.55 4.75 18.84
N ILE A 305 28.22 4.58 17.55
CA ILE A 305 27.57 5.60 16.73
C ILE A 305 26.14 5.86 17.23
N LEU A 306 25.38 4.81 17.57
CA LEU A 306 24.02 4.95 18.12
C LEU A 306 24.02 5.76 19.44
N ARG A 307 25.02 5.57 20.30
CA ARG A 307 25.14 6.34 21.54
C ARG A 307 25.37 7.84 21.30
N GLN A 308 25.95 8.20 20.16
CA GLN A 308 26.18 9.59 19.77
C GLN A 308 24.94 10.23 19.11
N GLY A 309 24.05 9.41 18.51
CA GLY A 309 22.75 9.81 17.96
C GLY A 309 22.81 11.04 17.05
N GLU A 310 22.13 12.11 17.47
CA GLU A 310 22.07 13.38 16.73
C GLU A 310 23.44 14.01 16.44
N GLY A 311 24.42 13.87 17.34
CA GLY A 311 25.75 14.43 17.13
C GLY A 311 26.46 13.82 15.94
N PHE A 312 26.31 12.51 15.72
CA PHE A 312 26.87 11.82 14.56
C PHE A 312 26.20 12.25 13.26
N SER A 313 24.85 12.25 13.22
CA SER A 313 24.10 12.64 12.00
C SER A 313 24.28 14.11 11.63
N ALA A 314 24.35 15.01 12.62
CA ALA A 314 24.61 16.43 12.39
C ALA A 314 26.00 16.68 11.78
N GLY A 315 27.04 16.06 12.33
CA GLY A 315 28.40 16.18 11.79
C GLY A 315 28.53 15.55 10.38
N LEU A 316 27.87 14.42 10.15
CA LEU A 316 27.85 13.79 8.83
C LEU A 316 27.06 14.64 7.82
N SER A 317 25.95 15.23 8.24
CA SER A 317 25.16 16.15 7.43
C SER A 317 25.94 17.37 6.99
N ALA A 318 26.71 17.97 7.90
CA ALA A 318 27.60 19.09 7.59
C ALA A 318 28.73 18.72 6.62
N LEU A 319 29.26 17.48 6.73
CA LEU A 319 30.30 16.99 5.83
C LEU A 319 29.80 16.76 4.41
N LEU A 320 28.56 16.26 4.28
CA LEU A 320 27.98 15.88 2.98
C LEU A 320 27.15 17.01 2.33
N ASP A 321 26.92 18.11 3.07
CA ASP A 321 26.00 19.19 2.70
C ASP A 321 24.58 18.67 2.39
N VAL A 322 24.16 17.64 3.15
CA VAL A 322 22.86 16.99 3.02
C VAL A 322 22.35 16.68 4.44
N ALA A 323 21.17 17.17 4.77
CA ALA A 323 20.55 16.88 6.05
C ALA A 323 20.14 15.40 6.14
N LEU A 324 20.63 14.69 7.15
CA LEU A 324 20.35 13.28 7.39
C LEU A 324 19.45 13.08 8.61
N THR A 325 18.66 12.01 8.59
CA THR A 325 17.92 11.55 9.77
C THR A 325 18.88 11.00 10.82
N GLU A 326 18.39 10.84 12.05
CA GLU A 326 19.12 10.10 13.07
C GLU A 326 19.39 8.67 12.59
N PRO A 327 20.55 8.10 12.98
CA PRO A 327 20.88 6.73 12.65
C PRO A 327 19.88 5.77 13.32
N ARG A 328 19.29 4.88 12.54
CA ARG A 328 18.41 3.81 13.01
C ARG A 328 19.06 2.46 12.81
N GLU A 329 18.96 1.62 13.82
CA GLU A 329 19.40 0.23 13.71
C GLU A 329 18.38 -0.58 12.90
N MET A 330 18.86 -1.23 11.87
CA MET A 330 18.07 -2.10 11.00
C MET A 330 18.77 -3.45 10.87
N GLU A 331 18.00 -4.52 10.95
CA GLU A 331 18.46 -5.87 10.67
C GLU A 331 18.06 -6.28 9.27
N ASN A 332 19.03 -6.69 8.46
CA ASN A 332 18.79 -7.17 7.10
C ASN A 332 19.60 -8.45 6.83
N GLU A 333 19.45 -9.05 5.64
CA GLU A 333 20.16 -10.30 5.25
C GLU A 333 21.70 -10.21 5.37
N PHE A 334 22.25 -9.00 5.51
CA PHE A 334 23.70 -8.77 5.64
C PHE A 334 24.12 -8.51 7.08
N GLY A 335 23.19 -8.64 8.03
CA GLY A 335 23.37 -8.37 9.44
C GLY A 335 22.82 -7.01 9.87
N THR A 336 23.16 -6.60 11.08
CA THR A 336 22.77 -5.33 11.64
C THR A 336 23.51 -4.17 10.95
N CYS A 337 22.78 -3.12 10.58
CA CYS A 337 23.34 -1.89 10.02
C CYS A 337 22.67 -0.66 10.63
N LEU A 338 23.36 0.48 10.54
CA LEU A 338 22.74 1.79 10.76
C LEU A 338 22.30 2.36 9.43
N GLU A 339 21.04 2.77 9.37
CA GLU A 339 20.45 3.39 8.21
C GLU A 339 20.09 4.84 8.52
N MET A 340 20.44 5.75 7.60
CA MET A 340 20.10 7.16 7.63
C MET A 340 19.59 7.56 6.25
N HIS A 341 18.52 8.36 6.23
CA HIS A 341 17.94 8.92 5.01
C HIS A 341 18.17 10.41 4.93
N GLU A 342 18.15 10.95 3.73
CA GLU A 342 18.05 12.39 3.55
C GLU A 342 16.78 12.91 4.24
N ARG A 343 16.94 13.93 5.08
CA ARG A 343 15.85 14.51 5.86
C ARG A 343 15.09 15.52 5.02
N ALA A 344 13.79 15.34 4.92
CA ALA A 344 12.94 16.31 4.25
C ALA A 344 12.95 17.67 4.97
N PRO A 345 13.07 18.81 4.25
CA PRO A 345 13.05 20.14 4.84
C PRO A 345 11.70 20.52 5.43
N PHE A 346 10.64 19.81 5.06
CA PHE A 346 9.30 19.99 5.61
C PHE A 346 8.83 18.73 6.34
N ARG A 347 7.92 18.93 7.29
CA ARG A 347 7.14 17.88 7.94
C ARG A 347 5.67 18.23 7.94
N ALA A 348 4.82 17.24 7.84
CA ALA A 348 3.37 17.37 7.96
C ALA A 348 2.94 17.07 9.40
N VAL A 349 2.25 18.02 10.03
CA VAL A 349 1.59 17.84 11.32
C VAL A 349 0.09 17.72 11.05
N VAL A 350 -0.50 16.57 11.38
CA VAL A 350 -1.89 16.27 11.01
C VAL A 350 -2.74 16.07 12.26
N GLY A 351 -3.93 16.66 12.25
CA GLY A 351 -4.98 16.45 13.22
C GLY A 351 -6.25 15.95 12.56
N ILE A 352 -6.91 14.96 13.17
CA ILE A 352 -8.18 14.41 12.69
C ILE A 352 -9.23 14.62 13.77
N GLY A 353 -10.35 15.25 13.40
CA GLY A 353 -11.57 15.33 14.18
C GLY A 353 -12.64 14.45 13.51
N ARG A 354 -13.34 13.64 14.30
CA ARG A 354 -14.40 12.76 13.80
C ARG A 354 -15.54 12.65 14.79
N GLN A 355 -16.77 12.70 14.27
CA GLN A 355 -17.97 12.47 15.05
C GLN A 355 -19.04 11.80 14.18
N GLN A 356 -19.55 10.68 14.66
CA GLN A 356 -20.59 9.92 13.98
C GLN A 356 -21.96 10.61 14.11
N ARG A 357 -22.83 10.32 13.15
CA ARG A 357 -24.25 10.64 13.19
C ARG A 357 -24.92 10.00 14.40
N SER A 358 -25.89 10.69 14.99
CA SER A 358 -26.63 10.21 16.16
C SER A 358 -27.44 8.97 15.81
N GLY A 359 -27.29 7.89 16.60
CA GLY A 359 -28.08 6.64 16.44
C GLY A 359 -27.54 5.66 15.41
N VAL A 360 -26.38 5.91 14.78
CA VAL A 360 -25.73 4.99 13.84
C VAL A 360 -24.43 4.47 14.46
N SER A 361 -24.21 3.15 14.39
CA SER A 361 -23.03 2.51 14.98
C SER A 361 -21.78 2.55 14.09
N VAL A 362 -21.93 2.82 12.78
CA VAL A 362 -20.84 2.80 11.80
C VAL A 362 -20.95 4.03 10.91
N SER A 363 -19.90 4.86 10.87
CA SER A 363 -19.83 6.04 10.01
C SER A 363 -19.56 5.65 8.56
N GLY A 364 -20.23 6.35 7.61
CA GLY A 364 -19.97 6.31 6.18
C GLY A 364 -18.63 6.91 5.80
N ASP A 365 -18.13 7.86 6.59
CA ASP A 365 -16.84 8.51 6.37
C ASP A 365 -15.66 7.58 6.65
N SER A 366 -14.68 7.58 5.77
CA SER A 366 -13.37 6.98 5.96
C SER A 366 -12.28 7.97 5.62
N GLY A 367 -11.31 8.14 6.51
CA GLY A 367 -10.19 9.03 6.28
C GLY A 367 -8.92 8.51 6.92
N CYS A 368 -7.80 8.76 6.26
CA CYS A 368 -6.47 8.44 6.77
C CYS A 368 -5.44 9.47 6.32
N TRP A 369 -4.32 9.46 7.00
CA TRP A 369 -3.10 10.12 6.54
C TRP A 369 -1.91 9.18 6.77
N PHE A 370 -0.93 9.27 5.91
CA PHE A 370 0.30 8.47 6.00
C PHE A 370 1.44 9.16 5.28
N LEU A 371 2.65 8.70 5.59
CA LEU A 371 3.87 9.09 4.92
C LEU A 371 4.35 7.90 4.07
N THR A 372 4.73 8.15 2.83
CA THR A 372 5.38 7.15 1.98
C THR A 372 6.88 7.11 2.27
N ASP A 373 7.55 6.00 1.94
CA ASP A 373 9.01 5.88 2.04
C ASP A 373 9.74 6.95 1.19
N ALA A 374 9.09 7.39 0.12
CA ALA A 374 9.55 8.49 -0.72
C ALA A 374 9.37 9.89 -0.08
N GLY A 375 8.93 10.02 1.18
CA GLY A 375 8.74 11.30 1.87
C GLY A 375 7.59 12.14 1.31
N VAL A 376 6.56 11.49 0.78
CA VAL A 376 5.31 12.13 0.35
C VAL A 376 4.27 11.95 1.45
N ALA A 377 3.74 13.04 1.99
CA ALA A 377 2.60 13.01 2.91
C ALA A 377 1.30 12.92 2.10
N CYS A 378 0.47 11.94 2.44
CA CYS A 378 -0.80 11.67 1.78
C CYS A 378 -1.94 11.83 2.77
N LEU A 379 -3.00 12.53 2.36
CA LEU A 379 -4.26 12.67 3.08
C LEU A 379 -5.39 12.15 2.20
N LEU A 380 -6.26 11.33 2.74
CA LEU A 380 -7.42 10.78 2.04
C LEU A 380 -8.65 10.94 2.93
N LEU A 381 -9.74 11.46 2.36
CA LEU A 381 -11.06 11.50 2.98
C LEU A 381 -12.09 11.05 1.94
N ALA A 382 -12.87 10.06 2.29
CA ALA A 382 -13.94 9.51 1.45
C ALA A 382 -15.22 9.40 2.27
N ASP A 383 -16.34 9.75 1.64
CA ASP A 383 -17.66 9.56 2.20
C ASP A 383 -18.50 8.67 1.28
N GLY A 384 -19.05 7.61 1.83
CA GLY A 384 -19.88 6.63 1.12
C GLY A 384 -21.33 7.07 1.08
N MET A 385 -21.94 7.05 -0.10
CA MET A 385 -23.35 7.41 -0.29
C MET A 385 -24.29 6.63 0.64
N GLY A 386 -25.06 7.35 1.44
CA GLY A 386 -26.01 6.81 2.40
C GLY A 386 -25.38 6.58 3.77
N SER A 387 -26.03 5.79 4.62
CA SER A 387 -25.58 5.52 5.99
C SER A 387 -25.46 4.03 6.25
N GLY A 388 -24.59 3.65 7.21
CA GLY A 388 -24.46 2.29 7.69
C GLY A 388 -23.35 1.47 7.04
N ALA A 389 -23.41 0.14 7.22
CA ALA A 389 -22.29 -0.77 6.93
C ALA A 389 -21.85 -0.78 5.45
N ALA A 390 -22.79 -0.66 4.51
CA ALA A 390 -22.47 -0.71 3.08
C ALA A 390 -21.71 0.54 2.62
N ALA A 391 -22.16 1.74 3.01
CA ALA A 391 -21.45 2.99 2.72
C ALA A 391 -20.04 2.99 3.33
N ALA A 392 -19.95 2.57 4.60
CA ALA A 392 -18.66 2.42 5.30
C ALA A 392 -17.71 1.41 4.63
N GLN A 393 -18.24 0.35 4.04
CA GLN A 393 -17.43 -0.65 3.34
C GLN A 393 -16.87 -0.10 2.03
N ASP A 394 -17.68 0.65 1.27
CA ASP A 394 -17.28 1.24 0.00
C ASP A 394 -16.25 2.37 0.21
N SER A 395 -16.46 3.27 1.20
CA SER A 395 -15.49 4.32 1.54
C SER A 395 -14.16 3.75 2.07
N ARG A 396 -14.20 2.71 2.92
CA ARG A 396 -12.97 2.04 3.41
C ARG A 396 -12.22 1.34 2.28
N MET A 397 -12.92 0.65 1.37
CA MET A 397 -12.29 0.02 0.21
C MET A 397 -11.57 1.06 -0.65
N LEU A 398 -12.22 2.20 -0.94
CA LEU A 398 -11.60 3.28 -1.70
C LEU A 398 -10.34 3.78 -1.02
N VAL A 399 -10.42 4.15 0.27
CA VAL A 399 -9.30 4.69 1.03
C VAL A 399 -8.16 3.68 1.13
N SER A 400 -8.44 2.41 1.47
CA SER A 400 -7.39 1.39 1.61
C SER A 400 -6.70 1.06 0.28
N SER A 401 -7.45 0.98 -0.82
CA SER A 401 -6.87 0.75 -2.15
C SER A 401 -6.02 1.94 -2.60
N MET A 402 -6.51 3.18 -2.43
CA MET A 402 -5.75 4.39 -2.73
C MET A 402 -4.46 4.47 -1.91
N GLU A 403 -4.53 4.18 -0.60
CA GLU A 403 -3.35 4.15 0.27
C GLU A 403 -2.27 3.21 -0.26
N ARG A 404 -2.63 1.98 -0.66
CA ARG A 404 -1.67 1.00 -1.19
C ARG A 404 -1.03 1.45 -2.49
N PHE A 405 -1.83 1.97 -3.43
CA PHE A 405 -1.29 2.49 -4.69
C PHE A 405 -0.35 3.67 -4.48
N LEU A 406 -0.70 4.59 -3.58
CA LEU A 406 0.16 5.74 -3.25
C LEU A 406 1.44 5.31 -2.52
N ARG A 407 1.38 4.32 -1.63
CA ARG A 407 2.58 3.73 -1.00
C ARG A 407 3.48 3.03 -2.03
N ALA A 408 2.90 2.42 -3.06
CA ALA A 408 3.64 1.86 -4.19
C ALA A 408 4.23 2.93 -5.13
N GLY A 409 4.02 4.22 -4.87
CA GLY A 409 4.53 5.32 -5.69
C GLY A 409 3.71 5.58 -6.96
N ILE A 410 2.51 5.03 -7.07
CA ILE A 410 1.61 5.27 -8.19
C ILE A 410 0.98 6.67 -8.04
N PRO A 411 1.01 7.51 -9.09
CA PRO A 411 0.43 8.85 -9.04
C PRO A 411 -1.07 8.84 -8.69
N LEU A 412 -1.53 9.91 -8.03
CA LEU A 412 -2.88 10.04 -7.49
C LEU A 412 -3.99 9.80 -8.53
N GLY A 413 -3.84 10.37 -9.73
CA GLY A 413 -4.79 10.20 -10.83
C GLY A 413 -4.83 8.77 -11.38
N ASP A 414 -3.68 8.11 -11.50
CA ASP A 414 -3.58 6.73 -11.99
C ASP A 414 -4.14 5.74 -10.96
N ALA A 415 -3.86 5.95 -9.68
CA ALA A 415 -4.42 5.18 -8.58
C ALA A 415 -5.96 5.24 -8.60
N LEU A 416 -6.54 6.44 -8.74
CA LEU A 416 -7.98 6.62 -8.87
C LEU A 416 -8.53 5.90 -10.12
N GLY A 417 -7.82 6.01 -11.25
CA GLY A 417 -8.18 5.34 -12.51
C GLY A 417 -8.24 3.81 -12.38
N ALA A 418 -7.40 3.22 -11.51
CA ALA A 418 -7.43 1.78 -11.22
C ALA A 418 -8.58 1.38 -10.29
N VAL A 419 -8.94 2.22 -9.30
CA VAL A 419 -9.94 1.89 -8.27
C VAL A 419 -11.37 2.20 -8.73
N SER A 420 -11.58 3.27 -9.50
CA SER A 420 -12.92 3.74 -9.91
C SER A 420 -13.78 2.67 -10.62
N PRO A 421 -13.26 1.90 -11.61
CA PRO A 421 -14.02 0.82 -12.24
C PRO A 421 -14.45 -0.28 -11.28
N ALA A 422 -13.59 -0.59 -10.29
CA ALA A 422 -13.87 -1.60 -9.29
C ALA A 422 -15.06 -1.21 -8.40
N LEU A 423 -15.08 0.03 -7.92
CA LEU A 423 -16.20 0.55 -7.13
C LEU A 423 -17.51 0.54 -7.92
N ARG A 424 -17.48 0.97 -9.18
CA ARG A 424 -18.68 1.02 -10.03
C ARG A 424 -19.29 -0.36 -10.24
N LEU A 425 -18.48 -1.36 -10.52
CA LEU A 425 -18.97 -2.73 -10.74
C LEU A 425 -19.45 -3.40 -9.46
N ARG A 426 -18.90 -3.02 -8.32
CA ARG A 426 -19.34 -3.55 -7.02
C ARG A 426 -20.70 -3.03 -6.62
N SER A 427 -20.99 -1.76 -6.87
CA SER A 427 -22.21 -1.07 -6.43
C SER A 427 -23.37 -1.17 -7.40
N ASP A 428 -23.26 -1.97 -8.47
CA ASP A 428 -24.26 -2.05 -9.57
C ASP A 428 -24.66 -0.67 -10.15
N GLY A 429 -23.76 0.31 -10.05
CA GLY A 429 -23.97 1.68 -10.51
C GLY A 429 -24.99 2.48 -9.68
N THR A 430 -25.42 1.97 -8.52
CA THR A 430 -26.41 2.63 -7.66
C THR A 430 -25.80 3.38 -6.47
N ARG A 431 -24.59 3.03 -6.07
CA ARG A 431 -23.84 3.67 -4.96
C ARG A 431 -22.56 4.28 -5.49
N PHE A 432 -22.18 5.39 -4.94
CA PHE A 432 -20.96 6.09 -5.26
C PHE A 432 -20.31 6.63 -4.00
N VAL A 433 -19.04 7.00 -4.09
CA VAL A 433 -18.23 7.45 -2.98
C VAL A 433 -17.57 8.78 -3.36
N THR A 434 -17.61 9.75 -2.48
CA THR A 434 -16.83 10.98 -2.67
C THR A 434 -15.37 10.72 -2.30
N LEU A 435 -14.45 11.45 -2.90
CA LEU A 435 -13.03 11.40 -2.56
C LEU A 435 -12.43 12.81 -2.54
N ASP A 436 -11.81 13.13 -1.42
CA ASP A 436 -10.88 14.24 -1.29
C ASP A 436 -9.50 13.69 -0.97
N ALA A 437 -8.51 14.00 -1.81
CA ALA A 437 -7.18 13.46 -1.70
C ALA A 437 -6.12 14.55 -1.88
N LEU A 438 -5.07 14.49 -1.08
CA LEU A 438 -3.89 15.35 -1.19
C LEU A 438 -2.63 14.51 -1.11
N THR A 439 -1.69 14.78 -2.00
CA THR A 439 -0.29 14.35 -1.88
C THR A 439 0.60 15.58 -1.74
N LEU A 440 1.56 15.54 -0.83
CA LEU A 440 2.53 16.61 -0.59
C LEU A 440 3.94 16.03 -0.52
N ASP A 441 4.78 16.39 -1.47
CA ASP A 441 6.21 16.08 -1.41
C ASP A 441 6.90 16.99 -0.37
N LEU A 442 7.35 16.40 0.73
CA LEU A 442 7.99 17.11 1.83
C LEU A 442 9.39 17.63 1.52
N PHE A 443 9.98 17.23 0.40
CA PHE A 443 11.29 17.77 -0.06
C PHE A 443 11.13 19.05 -0.84
N THR A 444 10.09 19.16 -1.65
CA THR A 444 9.89 20.28 -2.58
C THR A 444 8.77 21.24 -2.15
N GLY A 445 7.86 20.78 -1.30
CA GLY A 445 6.61 21.48 -0.97
C GLY A 445 5.58 21.47 -2.10
N GLN A 446 5.84 20.73 -3.19
CA GLN A 446 4.85 20.53 -4.23
C GLN A 446 3.74 19.60 -3.74
N ALA A 447 2.50 19.99 -4.01
CA ALA A 447 1.33 19.23 -3.60
C ALA A 447 0.35 19.10 -4.77
N GLU A 448 -0.41 18.03 -4.76
CA GLU A 448 -1.50 17.77 -5.70
C GLU A 448 -2.76 17.44 -4.92
N SER A 449 -3.83 18.22 -5.15
CA SER A 449 -5.17 17.96 -4.60
C SER A 449 -6.07 17.40 -5.68
N LEU A 450 -6.77 16.32 -5.38
CA LEU A 450 -7.72 15.68 -6.28
C LEU A 450 -9.07 15.52 -5.57
N LYS A 451 -10.14 15.98 -6.21
CA LYS A 451 -11.49 15.92 -5.66
C LYS A 451 -12.44 15.20 -6.61
N CYS A 452 -13.28 14.32 -6.05
CA CYS A 452 -14.35 13.63 -6.76
C CYS A 452 -15.63 13.70 -5.95
N GLY A 453 -16.52 14.64 -6.29
CA GLY A 453 -17.79 14.86 -5.60
C GLY A 453 -17.68 15.25 -4.12
N ALA A 454 -16.48 15.56 -3.66
CA ALA A 454 -16.22 15.85 -2.25
C ALA A 454 -16.53 17.30 -1.88
N ALA A 455 -16.83 17.51 -0.59
CA ALA A 455 -17.01 18.80 0.03
C ALA A 455 -15.82 19.75 -0.20
N PRO A 456 -15.97 21.08 -0.08
CA PRO A 456 -14.87 22.01 -0.27
C PRO A 456 -13.71 21.76 0.70
N SER A 457 -12.47 21.95 0.23
CA SER A 457 -11.28 22.00 1.08
C SER A 457 -10.81 23.44 1.24
N TYR A 458 -10.24 23.75 2.40
CA TYR A 458 -9.77 25.10 2.73
C TYR A 458 -8.24 25.07 2.79
N VAL A 459 -7.62 26.03 2.12
CA VAL A 459 -6.16 26.13 2.05
C VAL A 459 -5.73 27.52 2.51
N ARG A 460 -4.76 27.57 3.41
CA ARG A 460 -4.09 28.83 3.78
C ARG A 460 -2.67 28.78 3.24
N THR A 461 -2.38 29.68 2.30
CA THR A 461 -1.04 29.91 1.76
C THR A 461 -0.65 31.36 1.92
N ASP A 462 0.57 31.62 2.40
CA ASP A 462 1.06 32.98 2.67
C ASP A 462 0.08 33.81 3.52
N GLY A 463 -0.59 33.20 4.49
CA GLY A 463 -1.55 33.82 5.38
C GLY A 463 -2.93 34.09 4.77
N ARG A 464 -3.16 33.77 3.49
CA ARG A 464 -4.44 33.99 2.79
C ARG A 464 -5.21 32.66 2.66
N TRP A 465 -6.50 32.73 2.94
CA TRP A 465 -7.41 31.61 2.79
C TRP A 465 -7.96 31.54 1.37
N SER A 466 -7.97 30.33 0.81
CA SER A 466 -8.63 29.97 -0.44
C SER A 466 -9.47 28.70 -0.25
N VAL A 467 -10.47 28.52 -1.11
CA VAL A 467 -11.37 27.37 -1.10
C VAL A 467 -11.18 26.59 -2.38
N LEU A 468 -10.93 25.30 -2.23
CA LEU A 468 -10.85 24.34 -3.34
C LEU A 468 -12.18 23.59 -3.42
N ALA A 469 -13.02 23.97 -4.37
CA ALA A 469 -14.28 23.28 -4.67
C ALA A 469 -14.12 22.44 -5.95
N GLY A 470 -14.39 21.15 -5.86
CA GLY A 470 -14.40 20.26 -7.02
C GLY A 470 -15.73 20.35 -7.78
N LYS A 471 -15.67 20.32 -9.11
CA LYS A 471 -16.86 20.19 -9.98
C LYS A 471 -17.04 18.77 -10.52
N SER A 472 -16.18 17.87 -10.14
CA SER A 472 -16.17 16.49 -10.60
C SER A 472 -17.22 15.63 -9.90
N LEU A 473 -17.73 14.62 -10.60
CA LEU A 473 -18.67 13.65 -10.05
C LEU A 473 -17.98 12.73 -9.03
N PRO A 474 -18.75 12.15 -8.08
CA PRO A 474 -18.26 11.12 -7.18
C PRO A 474 -17.67 9.92 -7.92
N VAL A 475 -16.77 9.20 -7.25
CA VAL A 475 -16.14 7.99 -7.77
C VAL A 475 -17.19 6.90 -8.00
N GLY A 476 -17.18 6.30 -9.17
CA GLY A 476 -18.15 5.26 -9.57
C GLY A 476 -19.31 5.76 -10.43
N LEU A 477 -19.53 7.08 -10.55
CA LEU A 477 -20.62 7.65 -11.37
C LEU A 477 -20.25 7.86 -12.84
N SER A 478 -18.97 7.98 -13.19
CA SER A 478 -18.53 8.33 -14.55
C SER A 478 -17.40 7.44 -15.05
N ASP A 479 -17.38 7.21 -16.38
CA ASP A 479 -16.38 6.42 -17.10
C ASP A 479 -15.18 7.24 -17.60
N GLU A 480 -15.27 8.56 -17.62
CA GLU A 480 -14.25 9.37 -18.28
C GLU A 480 -13.08 9.70 -17.35
N LYS A 481 -11.87 9.33 -17.79
CA LYS A 481 -10.58 9.73 -17.16
C LYS A 481 -10.44 11.24 -16.95
N ASN A 482 -11.26 12.05 -17.60
CA ASN A 482 -11.18 13.51 -17.61
C ASN A 482 -12.01 14.22 -16.51
N GLN A 483 -12.62 13.50 -15.58
CA GLN A 483 -13.50 14.13 -14.58
C GLN A 483 -12.88 14.33 -13.20
N SER A 484 -11.70 13.82 -12.92
CA SER A 484 -10.94 14.17 -11.73
C SER A 484 -10.19 15.48 -11.96
N GLN A 485 -10.58 16.52 -11.27
CA GLN A 485 -9.89 17.80 -11.33
C GLN A 485 -8.74 17.78 -10.33
N SER A 486 -7.54 17.51 -10.83
CA SER A 486 -6.30 17.65 -10.08
C SER A 486 -5.88 19.11 -10.08
N VAL A 487 -5.61 19.66 -8.89
CA VAL A 487 -5.15 21.03 -8.70
C VAL A 487 -3.74 20.98 -8.12
N PRO A 488 -2.73 21.45 -8.85
CA PRO A 488 -1.38 21.58 -8.31
C PRO A 488 -1.34 22.74 -7.32
N LEU A 489 -0.65 22.52 -6.20
CA LEU A 489 -0.46 23.48 -5.12
C LEU A 489 1.01 23.53 -4.74
N ARG A 490 1.40 24.58 -4.05
CA ARG A 490 2.69 24.66 -3.36
C ARG A 490 2.46 25.08 -1.93
N LEU A 491 2.89 24.24 -1.00
CA LEU A 491 2.74 24.46 0.43
C LEU A 491 4.10 24.68 1.08
N SER A 492 4.16 25.63 1.97
CA SER A 492 5.36 26.08 2.67
C SER A 492 5.15 26.07 4.18
N HIS A 493 6.19 26.40 4.93
CA HIS A 493 6.11 26.49 6.39
C HIS A 493 4.99 27.41 6.86
N GLY A 494 4.15 26.91 7.76
CA GLY A 494 3.02 27.61 8.33
C GLY A 494 1.73 27.49 7.53
N ASP A 495 1.77 26.95 6.31
CA ASP A 495 0.58 26.73 5.50
C ASP A 495 -0.30 25.60 6.06
N LEU A 496 -1.60 25.71 5.81
CA LEU A 496 -2.61 24.78 6.26
C LEU A 496 -3.39 24.22 5.08
N PHE A 497 -3.70 22.93 5.14
CA PHE A 497 -4.64 22.27 4.25
C PHE A 497 -5.70 21.56 5.09
N ILE A 498 -6.98 21.77 4.78
CA ILE A 498 -8.11 21.28 5.56
C ILE A 498 -9.10 20.59 4.64
N MET A 499 -9.35 19.31 4.89
CA MET A 499 -10.41 18.50 4.28
C MET A 499 -11.56 18.37 5.26
N VAL A 500 -12.77 18.40 4.76
CA VAL A 500 -13.99 18.19 5.55
C VAL A 500 -14.97 17.30 4.78
N SER A 501 -15.75 16.49 5.50
CA SER A 501 -16.91 15.80 4.91
C SER A 501 -18.11 16.78 4.80
N ASP A 502 -19.11 16.41 4.03
CA ASP A 502 -20.32 17.23 3.83
C ASP A 502 -21.13 17.44 5.13
N GLY A 503 -21.03 16.50 6.07
CA GLY A 503 -21.57 16.71 7.42
C GLY A 503 -20.92 17.85 8.21
N VAL A 504 -19.74 18.34 7.81
CA VAL A 504 -19.11 19.56 8.34
C VAL A 504 -19.47 20.76 7.48
N SER A 505 -19.36 20.65 6.15
CA SER A 505 -19.67 21.74 5.21
C SER A 505 -20.04 21.16 3.84
N ASP A 506 -21.23 21.53 3.36
CA ASP A 506 -21.73 21.18 2.02
C ASP A 506 -21.35 22.21 0.94
N GLY A 507 -20.65 23.28 1.32
CA GLY A 507 -20.25 24.37 0.43
C GLY A 507 -21.33 25.41 0.14
N LEU A 508 -22.54 25.25 0.67
CA LEU A 508 -23.66 26.18 0.44
C LEU A 508 -23.65 27.32 1.46
N ASP A 509 -23.34 27.05 2.73
CA ASP A 509 -23.24 28.04 3.81
C ASP A 509 -21.94 27.90 4.60
N ASP A 510 -20.83 28.27 3.97
CA ASP A 510 -19.47 28.14 4.53
C ASP A 510 -19.00 29.41 5.28
N ALA A 511 -19.85 30.41 5.46
CA ALA A 511 -19.45 31.66 6.09
C ALA A 511 -18.87 31.42 7.50
N TRP A 512 -19.51 30.55 8.26
CA TRP A 512 -19.07 30.19 9.62
C TRP A 512 -17.72 29.44 9.63
N VAL A 513 -17.47 28.57 8.65
CA VAL A 513 -16.18 27.84 8.53
C VAL A 513 -15.07 28.86 8.29
N ARG A 514 -15.26 29.80 7.38
CA ARG A 514 -14.28 30.85 7.07
C ARG A 514 -14.00 31.74 8.26
N GLU A 515 -15.05 32.08 9.05
CA GLU A 515 -14.92 32.88 10.27
C GLU A 515 -14.12 32.09 11.33
N LEU A 516 -14.50 30.86 11.61
CA LEU A 516 -13.80 29.97 12.53
C LEU A 516 -12.32 29.83 12.16
N LEU A 517 -12.03 29.65 10.87
CA LEU A 517 -10.65 29.49 10.38
C LEU A 517 -9.84 30.80 10.50
N ARG A 518 -10.47 31.97 10.38
CA ARG A 518 -9.79 33.26 10.63
C ARG A 518 -9.42 33.42 12.10
N GLU A 519 -10.34 33.08 13.00
CA GLU A 519 -10.14 33.24 14.45
C GLU A 519 -9.18 32.18 15.01
N HIS A 520 -9.33 30.93 14.60
CA HIS A 520 -8.66 29.79 15.21
C HIS A 520 -7.58 29.11 14.34
N GLY A 521 -7.30 29.63 13.14
CA GLY A 521 -6.31 29.05 12.22
C GLY A 521 -4.85 29.03 12.73
N GLY A 522 -4.59 29.67 13.89
CA GLY A 522 -3.31 29.58 14.61
C GLY A 522 -3.19 28.41 15.56
N GLU A 523 -4.30 27.75 15.92
CA GLU A 523 -4.34 26.61 16.83
C GLU A 523 -3.64 25.37 16.22
N GLY A 524 -3.35 24.37 17.06
CA GLY A 524 -2.82 23.08 16.60
C GLY A 524 -3.78 22.38 15.63
N PRO A 525 -3.28 21.58 14.68
CA PRO A 525 -4.14 20.87 13.72
C PRO A 525 -5.21 19.98 14.39
N LYS A 526 -4.88 19.34 15.51
CA LYS A 526 -5.81 18.46 16.25
C LYS A 526 -6.94 19.25 16.89
N GLU A 527 -6.61 20.37 17.53
CA GLU A 527 -7.55 21.28 18.19
C GLU A 527 -8.49 21.90 17.16
N LEU A 528 -7.94 22.36 16.03
CA LEU A 528 -8.73 22.95 14.95
C LEU A 528 -9.68 21.93 14.31
N ALA A 529 -9.23 20.69 14.06
CA ALA A 529 -10.07 19.63 13.53
C ALA A 529 -11.23 19.28 14.48
N ALA A 530 -10.96 19.16 15.78
CA ALA A 530 -11.97 18.90 16.79
C ALA A 530 -13.00 20.05 16.91
N ARG A 531 -12.55 21.29 16.80
CA ARG A 531 -13.40 22.48 16.83
C ARG A 531 -14.34 22.55 15.63
N LEU A 532 -13.85 22.28 14.42
CA LEU A 532 -14.67 22.22 13.20
C LEU A 532 -15.83 21.22 13.34
N VAL A 533 -15.54 20.02 13.80
CA VAL A 533 -16.54 18.96 13.99
C VAL A 533 -17.55 19.32 15.08
N THR A 534 -17.09 19.94 16.18
CA THR A 534 -17.95 20.33 17.30
C THR A 534 -18.89 21.45 16.91
N GLU A 535 -18.39 22.47 16.20
CA GLU A 535 -19.19 23.60 15.75
C GLU A 535 -20.26 23.18 14.72
N ALA A 536 -19.89 22.28 13.77
CA ALA A 536 -20.84 21.71 12.82
C ALA A 536 -22.00 20.99 13.51
N ARG A 537 -21.72 20.26 14.60
CA ARG A 537 -22.76 19.65 15.44
C ARG A 537 -23.66 20.69 16.08
N GLY A 538 -23.09 21.75 16.64
CA GLY A 538 -23.81 22.84 17.29
C GLY A 538 -24.79 23.54 16.33
N ARG A 539 -24.52 23.51 15.03
CA ARG A 539 -25.35 24.06 13.95
C ARG A 539 -26.44 23.13 13.44
N GLY A 540 -26.58 21.94 14.03
CA GLY A 540 -27.66 21.01 13.74
C GLY A 540 -27.38 20.03 12.60
N SER A 541 -26.13 19.88 12.17
CA SER A 541 -25.78 18.82 11.22
C SER A 541 -26.10 17.44 11.82
N ASP A 542 -26.94 16.67 11.13
CA ASP A 542 -27.33 15.30 11.49
C ASP A 542 -26.68 14.27 10.55
N ASP A 543 -25.39 14.47 10.22
CA ASP A 543 -24.62 13.54 9.41
C ASP A 543 -23.28 13.18 10.07
N ASP A 544 -22.54 12.23 9.47
CA ASP A 544 -21.17 11.93 9.85
C ASP A 544 -20.27 13.15 9.60
N ARG A 545 -19.45 13.50 10.55
CA ARG A 545 -18.60 14.69 10.51
C ARG A 545 -17.16 14.32 10.66
N THR A 546 -16.39 14.60 9.63
CA THR A 546 -14.95 14.35 9.63
C THR A 546 -14.21 15.60 9.14
N ALA A 547 -13.16 15.98 9.85
CA ALA A 547 -12.24 17.02 9.44
C ALA A 547 -10.79 16.53 9.57
N ILE A 548 -9.98 16.71 8.54
CA ILE A 548 -8.55 16.42 8.54
C ILE A 548 -7.83 17.75 8.31
N VAL A 549 -7.00 18.15 9.25
CA VAL A 549 -6.24 19.40 9.21
C VAL A 549 -4.76 19.04 9.14
N MET A 550 -4.05 19.53 8.14
CA MET A 550 -2.61 19.41 8.00
C MET A 550 -1.95 20.78 8.06
N ARG A 551 -0.89 20.90 8.85
CA ARG A 551 0.03 22.05 8.86
C ARG A 551 1.38 21.59 8.35
N VAL A 552 1.96 22.37 7.44
CA VAL A 552 3.33 22.19 6.97
C VAL A 552 4.28 22.94 7.88
N GLU A 553 5.28 22.27 8.40
CA GLU A 553 6.29 22.88 9.25
C GLU A 553 7.68 22.64 8.69
N LYS A 554 8.61 23.60 8.87
CA LYS A 554 10.04 23.33 8.60
C LYS A 554 10.55 22.36 9.63
N THR A 555 11.32 21.39 9.18
CA THR A 555 12.09 20.52 10.05
C THR A 555 13.19 21.39 10.68
N GLN A 556 13.24 21.45 12.00
CA GLN A 556 14.34 22.12 12.72
C GLN A 556 15.59 21.27 12.60
N PHE A 557 16.72 21.90 12.25
CA PHE A 557 18.03 21.31 12.16
C PHE A 557 18.76 21.43 13.50
#